data_c71bbe14aad70cf019cd7c41ccbd3fd6
#
_entry.id   c71bbe14aad70cf019cd7c41ccbd3fd6
#
_cell.length_a   1.000
_cell.length_b   1.000
_cell.length_c   1.000
_cell.angle_alpha   90.00
_cell.angle_beta   90.00
_cell.angle_gamma   90.00
#
_symmetry.space_group_name_H-M   'P 1'
#
loop_
_entity.id
_entity.type
_entity.pdbx_description
1 polymer ?
#
loop_
_entity_poly.entity_id
_entity_poly.type
_entity_poly.pdbx_seq_one_letter_code
_entity_poly.pdbx_strand_id
1 'polypeptide(L)'
;MKHKPQPVVKRAVLTALITLSLPVNALEKPQTMEDMWKIIQAQQKQIDEMKASIVKADSKVANSDLQTPEAKVAAGNVQNSEAKVANSDVKNLERKTNILSQEVEKLRTNLAIPEEKQLKSAYGLGPAASKVYQVDKGLSIGGYGEANYQNIVSDQGKSKDNADFERLVLYVGYKFTDKILFNSEIEFEHGTTGQGSEEEGEVSVEFAALDFFIDPMVNARAGMVLMPMGFINLIHEPTFYFGNNRPEVERRIIPTTWREMGVGLFGSITPNLTYTGYVVNGLDAQGFNSNGIRDGRQAGATAYAENFGYVVRTDYTPDALPGVSVGGSAYVGNSGQDLEYKGKTPNVFTQLYEGHVQWKYRGLEFRTLGSWGHINDAGILSDYKGQTVGSQNYGWYSEVGYDVLPFLFKDTPQYLAPFFRYEQYDTIASTPTGYEDNLNLDREIFQVGLQYKPIPQVVIKADYRNFSAKQGSVPDDFNLGIGFIF
;
A
#
# COMPACT_ATOMS: atom_id res chain seq x y z
N MET A 1 61.83 47.98 -30.25
CA MET A 1 60.53 47.83 -29.67
C MET A 1 59.52 47.68 -30.79
N LYS A 2 59.07 46.47 -31.07
CA LYS A 2 58.04 46.16 -32.09
C LYS A 2 56.81 45.54 -31.44
N HIS A 3 55.75 46.32 -31.40
CA HIS A 3 54.39 45.77 -31.00
C HIS A 3 53.88 44.90 -32.14
N LYS A 4 53.54 43.64 -31.79
CA LYS A 4 52.71 42.75 -32.63
C LYS A 4 51.24 42.96 -32.30
N PRO A 5 50.35 43.09 -33.28
CA PRO A 5 48.89 43.13 -33.04
C PRO A 5 48.37 41.75 -32.76
N GLN A 6 47.50 41.65 -31.74
CA GLN A 6 46.73 40.44 -31.48
C GLN A 6 45.44 40.36 -32.36
N PRO A 7 45.00 39.18 -32.80
CA PRO A 7 43.89 39.06 -33.73
C PRO A 7 42.53 39.31 -33.09
N VAL A 8 41.76 40.11 -33.74
CA VAL A 8 40.39 40.58 -33.37
C VAL A 8 39.32 39.47 -33.32
N VAL A 9 39.66 38.24 -33.69
CA VAL A 9 38.70 37.14 -33.85
C VAL A 9 38.18 36.52 -32.50
N LYS A 10 38.87 36.77 -31.36
CA LYS A 10 38.44 36.19 -30.05
C LYS A 10 37.30 36.93 -29.33
N ARG A 11 36.86 38.09 -29.80
CA ARG A 11 35.80 38.85 -29.14
C ARG A 11 34.39 38.67 -29.74
N ALA A 12 34.27 38.18 -30.98
CA ALA A 12 32.97 38.03 -31.62
C ALA A 12 32.20 36.75 -31.23
N VAL A 13 32.92 35.69 -30.81
CA VAL A 13 32.29 34.41 -30.45
C VAL A 13 31.79 34.42 -28.98
N LEU A 14 32.45 35.18 -28.11
CA LEU A 14 32.05 35.27 -26.69
C LEU A 14 30.81 36.18 -26.48
N THR A 15 30.56 37.11 -27.40
CA THR A 15 29.39 38.02 -27.31
C THR A 15 28.11 37.41 -27.85
N ALA A 16 28.21 36.40 -28.72
CA ALA A 16 27.00 35.68 -29.22
C ALA A 16 26.45 34.67 -28.23
N LEU A 17 27.23 34.20 -27.27
CA LEU A 17 26.78 33.26 -26.21
C LEU A 17 26.17 33.95 -24.99
N ILE A 18 26.36 35.26 -24.81
CA ILE A 18 25.83 36.01 -23.65
C ILE A 18 24.46 36.65 -23.94
N THR A 19 24.02 36.73 -25.20
CA THR A 19 22.73 37.34 -25.55
C THR A 19 21.56 36.36 -25.64
N LEU A 20 21.74 35.09 -25.27
CA LEU A 20 20.66 34.08 -25.17
C LEU A 20 20.24 33.76 -23.71
N SER A 21 20.67 34.58 -22.76
CA SER A 21 20.00 34.61 -21.45
C SER A 21 18.70 35.40 -21.58
N LEU A 22 17.66 34.76 -22.11
CA LEU A 22 16.28 35.21 -21.91
C LEU A 22 16.03 35.30 -20.40
N PRO A 23 15.34 36.35 -19.91
CA PRO A 23 14.94 36.39 -18.53
C PRO A 23 14.17 35.13 -18.23
N VAL A 24 14.65 34.32 -17.31
CA VAL A 24 13.87 33.27 -16.66
C VAL A 24 12.82 34.04 -15.84
N ASN A 25 11.73 34.45 -16.49
CA ASN A 25 10.53 34.73 -15.76
C ASN A 25 10.26 33.44 -14.99
N ALA A 26 10.18 33.54 -13.66
CA ALA A 26 9.78 32.44 -12.83
C ALA A 26 8.48 31.89 -13.42
N LEU A 27 8.57 30.76 -14.10
CA LEU A 27 7.40 30.07 -14.65
C LEU A 27 6.50 29.80 -13.44
N GLU A 28 5.31 30.36 -13.45
CA GLU A 28 4.29 30.02 -12.49
C GLU A 28 4.17 28.49 -12.48
N LYS A 29 4.09 27.94 -11.29
CA LYS A 29 4.01 26.49 -11.11
C LYS A 29 2.80 25.95 -11.89
N PRO A 30 2.99 25.03 -12.85
CA PRO A 30 1.90 24.56 -13.67
C PRO A 30 0.79 23.96 -12.78
N GLN A 31 -0.43 24.40 -12.98
CA GLN A 31 -1.56 23.97 -12.16
C GLN A 31 -2.37 22.84 -12.79
N THR A 32 -2.19 22.61 -14.09
CA THR A 32 -2.90 21.57 -14.84
C THR A 32 -1.95 20.72 -15.66
N MET A 33 -2.38 19.50 -16.00
CA MET A 33 -1.69 18.60 -16.93
C MET A 33 -1.49 19.23 -18.30
N GLU A 34 -2.45 20.02 -18.74
CA GLU A 34 -2.39 20.70 -20.02
C GLU A 34 -1.30 21.78 -20.03
N ASP A 35 -1.10 22.48 -18.93
CA ASP A 35 0.00 23.44 -18.78
C ASP A 35 1.36 22.76 -18.80
N MET A 36 1.51 21.62 -18.12
CA MET A 36 2.73 20.82 -18.17
C MET A 36 3.00 20.27 -19.57
N TRP A 37 1.97 19.82 -20.27
CA TRP A 37 2.09 19.32 -21.64
C TRP A 37 2.53 20.42 -22.60
N LYS A 38 2.01 21.64 -22.46
CA LYS A 38 2.45 22.82 -23.23
C LYS A 38 3.92 23.15 -22.96
N ILE A 39 4.38 23.06 -21.72
CA ILE A 39 5.79 23.26 -21.35
C ILE A 39 6.67 22.21 -22.01
N ILE A 40 6.28 20.95 -21.97
CA ILE A 40 7.04 19.83 -22.59
C ILE A 40 7.12 20.00 -24.10
N GLN A 41 6.03 20.36 -24.77
CA GLN A 41 6.03 20.63 -26.20
C GLN A 41 6.93 21.81 -26.57
N ALA A 42 6.90 22.88 -25.76
CA ALA A 42 7.78 24.03 -25.96
C ALA A 42 9.26 23.67 -25.79
N GLN A 43 9.60 22.83 -24.80
CA GLN A 43 10.97 22.34 -24.59
C GLN A 43 11.41 21.40 -25.70
N GLN A 44 10.55 20.51 -26.18
CA GLN A 44 10.86 19.63 -27.30
C GLN A 44 11.14 20.43 -28.56
N LYS A 45 10.34 21.45 -28.84
CA LYS A 45 10.56 22.36 -29.97
C LYS A 45 11.91 23.09 -29.88
N GLN A 46 12.31 23.55 -28.67
CA GLN A 46 13.63 24.16 -28.45
C GLN A 46 14.77 23.19 -28.70
N ILE A 47 14.63 21.92 -28.29
CA ILE A 47 15.61 20.86 -28.54
C ILE A 47 15.77 20.63 -30.05
N ASP A 48 14.67 20.56 -30.79
CA ASP A 48 14.69 20.35 -32.24
C ASP A 48 15.28 21.53 -32.99
N GLU A 49 15.00 22.77 -32.56
CA GLU A 49 15.64 24.01 -33.09
C GLU A 49 17.14 24.03 -32.79
N MET A 50 17.58 23.64 -31.61
CA MET A 50 19.00 23.52 -31.26
C MET A 50 19.70 22.43 -32.09
N LYS A 51 19.08 21.25 -32.28
CA LYS A 51 19.62 20.19 -33.16
C LYS A 51 19.79 20.69 -34.60
N ALA A 52 18.78 21.41 -35.12
CA ALA A 52 18.86 21.99 -36.47
C ALA A 52 19.92 23.06 -36.61
N SER A 53 20.22 23.84 -35.56
CA SER A 53 21.25 24.85 -35.56
C SER A 53 22.65 24.23 -35.51
N ILE A 54 22.84 23.14 -34.78
CA ILE A 54 24.09 22.36 -34.73
C ILE A 54 24.40 21.77 -36.10
N VAL A 55 23.45 21.13 -36.75
CA VAL A 55 23.59 20.57 -38.11
C VAL A 55 23.96 21.66 -39.12
N LYS A 56 23.36 22.86 -39.02
CA LYS A 56 23.69 24.01 -39.87
C LYS A 56 25.07 24.57 -39.57
N ALA A 57 25.55 24.53 -38.32
CA ALA A 57 26.93 24.94 -37.98
C ALA A 57 27.95 23.97 -38.55
N ASP A 58 27.73 22.66 -38.41
CA ASP A 58 28.60 21.62 -38.98
C ASP A 58 28.67 21.69 -40.52
N SER A 59 27.59 21.99 -41.21
CA SER A 59 27.56 22.16 -42.67
C SER A 59 28.27 23.44 -43.15
N LYS A 60 28.30 24.50 -42.34
CA LYS A 60 29.04 25.75 -42.66
C LYS A 60 30.55 25.58 -42.47
N VAL A 61 31.00 24.80 -41.50
CA VAL A 61 32.41 24.53 -41.21
C VAL A 61 33.01 23.58 -42.27
N ALA A 62 32.21 22.64 -42.79
CA ALA A 62 32.65 21.72 -43.85
C ALA A 62 32.95 22.42 -45.20
N ASN A 63 32.44 23.62 -45.43
CA ASN A 63 32.57 24.36 -46.69
C ASN A 63 33.56 25.51 -46.66
N SER A 64 34.39 25.66 -45.62
CA SER A 64 35.45 26.65 -45.58
C SER A 64 36.78 26.06 -46.07
N ASP A 65 37.25 26.48 -47.24
CA ASP A 65 38.56 26.16 -47.83
C ASP A 65 39.69 26.75 -47.00
N LEU A 66 40.27 25.99 -46.08
CA LEU A 66 41.49 26.30 -45.33
C LEU A 66 42.71 25.62 -45.98
N GLN A 67 43.52 26.37 -46.69
CA GLN A 67 44.61 25.86 -47.56
C GLN A 67 45.98 25.67 -46.86
N THR A 68 46.15 25.70 -45.54
CA THR A 68 47.43 25.48 -44.88
C THR A 68 47.42 24.35 -43.86
N PRO A 69 48.53 23.53 -43.76
CA PRO A 69 48.57 22.39 -42.84
C PRO A 69 48.46 22.76 -41.35
N GLU A 70 49.01 23.89 -40.93
CA GLU A 70 48.93 24.36 -39.54
C GLU A 70 47.55 24.86 -39.16
N ALA A 71 46.78 25.42 -40.10
CA ALA A 71 45.42 25.84 -39.90
C ALA A 71 44.48 24.61 -39.79
N LYS A 72 44.74 23.49 -40.49
CA LYS A 72 43.96 22.24 -40.39
C LYS A 72 44.08 21.56 -39.02
N VAL A 73 45.28 21.58 -38.40
CA VAL A 73 45.49 20.98 -37.08
C VAL A 73 44.80 21.83 -35.98
N ALA A 74 44.86 23.14 -36.07
CA ALA A 74 44.17 24.03 -35.13
C ALA A 74 42.65 23.96 -35.31
N ALA A 75 42.15 23.92 -36.54
CA ALA A 75 40.73 23.77 -36.83
C ALA A 75 40.18 22.39 -36.40
N GLY A 76 40.94 21.30 -36.62
CA GLY A 76 40.58 19.95 -36.19
C GLY A 76 40.50 19.80 -34.67
N ASN A 77 41.38 20.46 -33.92
CA ASN A 77 41.34 20.46 -32.46
C ASN A 77 40.17 21.30 -31.87
N VAL A 78 39.83 22.41 -32.52
CA VAL A 78 38.68 23.23 -32.13
C VAL A 78 37.38 22.51 -32.47
N GLN A 79 37.27 21.91 -33.67
CA GLN A 79 36.10 21.09 -34.03
C GLN A 79 35.87 19.88 -33.11
N ASN A 80 36.96 19.17 -32.72
CA ASN A 80 36.87 18.06 -31.80
C ASN A 80 36.45 18.47 -30.36
N SER A 81 36.85 19.67 -29.91
CA SER A 81 36.45 20.20 -28.60
C SER A 81 35.01 20.73 -28.61
N GLU A 82 34.58 21.44 -29.66
CA GLU A 82 33.23 21.94 -29.81
C GLU A 82 32.23 20.79 -30.06
N ALA A 83 32.58 19.78 -30.86
CA ALA A 83 31.78 18.58 -31.05
C ALA A 83 31.66 17.73 -29.76
N LYS A 84 32.72 17.67 -28.94
CA LYS A 84 32.65 17.01 -27.63
C LYS A 84 31.77 17.74 -26.63
N VAL A 85 31.83 19.07 -26.58
CA VAL A 85 31.00 19.91 -25.71
C VAL A 85 29.54 19.81 -26.16
N ALA A 86 29.26 19.98 -27.47
CA ALA A 86 27.91 19.81 -28.01
C ALA A 86 27.33 18.43 -27.79
N ASN A 87 28.12 17.36 -27.91
CA ASN A 87 27.68 15.97 -27.63
C ASN A 87 27.42 15.73 -26.13
N SER A 88 28.19 16.39 -25.25
CA SER A 88 27.97 16.38 -23.81
C SER A 88 26.63 17.04 -23.44
N ASP A 89 26.36 18.20 -24.04
CA ASP A 89 25.13 18.95 -23.76
C ASP A 89 23.91 18.27 -24.36
N VAL A 90 23.99 17.67 -25.54
CA VAL A 90 22.94 16.83 -26.13
C VAL A 90 22.64 15.62 -25.26
N LYS A 91 23.67 14.91 -24.79
CA LYS A 91 23.48 13.77 -23.85
C LYS A 91 22.85 14.20 -22.52
N ASN A 92 23.24 15.36 -21.99
CA ASN A 92 22.61 15.89 -20.77
C ASN A 92 21.15 16.28 -20.99
N LEU A 93 20.81 16.85 -22.15
CA LEU A 93 19.44 17.16 -22.54
C LEU A 93 18.61 15.90 -22.78
N GLU A 94 19.17 14.91 -23.46
CA GLU A 94 18.52 13.60 -23.64
C GLU A 94 18.23 12.93 -22.29
N ARG A 95 19.18 12.97 -21.35
CA ARG A 95 18.96 12.45 -20.00
C ARG A 95 17.86 13.20 -19.25
N LYS A 96 17.85 14.54 -19.32
CA LYS A 96 16.80 15.37 -18.70
C LYS A 96 15.43 15.10 -19.33
N THR A 97 15.38 14.97 -20.66
CA THR A 97 14.14 14.65 -21.39
C THR A 97 13.62 13.25 -21.03
N ASN A 98 14.52 12.27 -20.89
CA ASN A 98 14.12 10.93 -20.46
C ASN A 98 13.59 10.91 -19.02
N ILE A 99 14.23 11.64 -18.10
CA ILE A 99 13.75 11.80 -16.72
C ILE A 99 12.37 12.48 -16.73
N LEU A 100 12.21 13.56 -17.49
CA LEU A 100 10.94 14.27 -17.59
C LEU A 100 9.85 13.39 -18.21
N SER A 101 10.18 12.61 -19.22
CA SER A 101 9.26 11.65 -19.85
C SER A 101 8.84 10.54 -18.86
N GLN A 102 9.77 10.06 -18.04
CA GLN A 102 9.47 9.10 -16.97
C GLN A 102 8.56 9.70 -15.89
N GLU A 103 8.83 10.94 -15.47
CA GLU A 103 7.98 11.65 -14.50
C GLU A 103 6.57 11.93 -15.06
N VAL A 104 6.46 12.27 -16.35
CA VAL A 104 5.16 12.44 -17.02
C VAL A 104 4.42 11.10 -17.15
N GLU A 105 5.13 10.01 -17.44
CA GLU A 105 4.50 8.68 -17.48
C GLU A 105 4.09 8.21 -16.09
N LYS A 106 4.87 8.50 -15.04
CA LYS A 106 4.46 8.30 -13.64
C LYS A 106 3.21 9.10 -13.31
N LEU A 107 3.16 10.38 -13.67
CA LEU A 107 1.97 11.22 -13.46
C LEU A 107 0.77 10.69 -14.25
N ARG A 108 0.97 10.28 -15.50
CA ARG A 108 -0.07 9.67 -16.34
C ARG A 108 -0.55 8.34 -15.77
N THR A 109 0.35 7.55 -15.22
CA THR A 109 0.04 6.28 -14.55
C THR A 109 -0.74 6.52 -13.27
N ASN A 110 -0.30 7.47 -12.46
CA ASN A 110 -1.01 7.87 -11.24
C ASN A 110 -2.43 8.39 -11.55
N LEU A 111 -2.62 9.09 -12.67
CA LEU A 111 -3.95 9.51 -13.14
C LEU A 111 -4.78 8.35 -13.71
N ALA A 112 -4.13 7.29 -14.19
CA ALA A 112 -4.81 6.08 -14.66
C ALA A 112 -5.16 5.11 -13.52
N ILE A 113 -4.56 5.29 -12.34
CA ILE A 113 -4.90 4.58 -11.10
C ILE A 113 -6.02 5.40 -10.44
N PRO A 114 -7.15 4.80 -10.08
CA PRO A 114 -8.19 5.51 -9.34
C PRO A 114 -7.62 6.00 -7.99
N GLU A 115 -7.15 7.23 -7.94
CA GLU A 115 -6.79 7.88 -6.68
C GLU A 115 -8.01 8.63 -6.14
N GLU A 116 -8.29 8.44 -4.87
CA GLU A 116 -9.18 9.30 -4.13
C GLU A 116 -8.55 10.69 -4.05
N LYS A 117 -9.05 11.62 -4.87
CA LYS A 117 -8.43 12.95 -5.09
C LYS A 117 -8.27 13.80 -3.82
N GLN A 118 -8.91 13.42 -2.71
CA GLN A 118 -8.95 14.22 -1.48
C GLN A 118 -8.32 13.53 -0.27
N LEU A 119 -8.22 12.20 -0.26
CA LEU A 119 -7.67 11.42 0.85
C LEU A 119 -6.57 10.52 0.33
N LYS A 120 -5.37 10.62 0.90
CA LYS A 120 -4.18 9.86 0.48
C LYS A 120 -3.69 8.97 1.61
N SER A 121 -3.48 7.71 1.32
CA SER A 121 -2.80 6.79 2.23
C SER A 121 -1.37 7.25 2.52
N ALA A 122 -0.93 7.07 3.75
CA ALA A 122 0.43 7.35 4.18
C ALA A 122 0.90 6.31 5.21
N TYR A 123 2.17 5.93 5.14
CA TYR A 123 2.82 5.04 6.10
C TYR A 123 2.09 3.72 6.36
N GLY A 124 1.47 3.16 5.29
CA GLY A 124 0.72 1.91 5.32
C GLY A 124 -0.73 2.03 5.82
N LEU A 125 -1.17 3.19 6.30
CA LEU A 125 -2.55 3.40 6.78
C LEU A 125 -3.49 3.82 5.64
N GLY A 126 -4.78 3.56 5.83
CA GLY A 126 -5.85 3.96 4.92
C GLY A 126 -6.00 5.47 4.76
N PRO A 127 -6.72 5.94 3.72
CA PRO A 127 -6.84 7.36 3.42
C PRO A 127 -7.43 8.20 4.56
N ALA A 128 -8.47 7.73 5.25
CA ALA A 128 -9.09 8.45 6.35
C ALA A 128 -8.18 8.48 7.59
N ALA A 129 -7.53 7.35 7.92
CA ALA A 129 -6.55 7.25 9.00
C ALA A 129 -5.32 8.15 8.76
N SER A 130 -5.03 8.45 7.51
CA SER A 130 -3.85 9.22 7.11
C SER A 130 -4.07 10.74 7.08
N LYS A 131 -5.26 11.25 7.37
CA LYS A 131 -5.54 12.70 7.35
C LYS A 131 -4.61 13.51 8.25
N VAL A 132 -4.23 12.97 9.40
CA VAL A 132 -3.35 13.65 10.35
C VAL A 132 -1.95 13.95 9.78
N TYR A 133 -1.47 13.18 8.80
CA TYR A 133 -0.19 13.45 8.12
C TYR A 133 -0.27 14.62 7.13
N GLN A 134 -1.48 15.03 6.75
CA GLN A 134 -1.74 16.07 5.75
C GLN A 134 -2.04 17.43 6.37
N VAL A 135 -2.29 17.51 7.69
CA VAL A 135 -2.49 18.78 8.38
C VAL A 135 -1.14 19.43 8.73
N ASP A 136 -1.09 20.76 8.72
CA ASP A 136 0.13 21.49 9.06
C ASP A 136 0.44 21.36 10.54
N LYS A 137 -0.56 21.51 11.43
CA LYS A 137 -0.45 21.40 12.89
C LYS A 137 -1.82 21.24 13.54
N GLY A 138 -1.87 20.58 14.69
CA GLY A 138 -3.06 20.49 15.52
C GLY A 138 -3.92 19.27 15.26
N LEU A 139 -5.21 19.40 15.54
CA LEU A 139 -6.18 18.30 15.51
C LEU A 139 -6.55 17.90 14.08
N SER A 140 -6.63 16.60 13.86
CA SER A 140 -7.19 15.98 12.66
C SER A 140 -8.27 14.98 13.07
N ILE A 141 -9.41 15.02 12.38
CA ILE A 141 -10.50 14.04 12.55
C ILE A 141 -10.83 13.46 11.17
N GLY A 142 -10.88 12.15 11.11
CA GLY A 142 -11.33 11.36 9.99
C GLY A 142 -12.15 10.18 10.49
N GLY A 143 -12.61 9.34 9.61
CA GLY A 143 -13.34 8.15 10.01
C GLY A 143 -13.95 7.41 8.86
N TYR A 144 -14.61 6.32 9.19
CA TYR A 144 -15.43 5.55 8.25
C TYR A 144 -16.60 4.91 8.97
N GLY A 145 -17.59 4.49 8.20
CA GLY A 145 -18.66 3.65 8.69
C GLY A 145 -19.12 2.70 7.61
N GLU A 146 -19.68 1.56 8.04
CA GLU A 146 -20.27 0.57 7.15
C GLU A 146 -21.48 -0.09 7.79
N ALA A 147 -22.46 -0.38 6.93
CA ALA A 147 -23.66 -1.13 7.28
C ALA A 147 -23.92 -2.16 6.20
N ASN A 148 -24.42 -3.31 6.60
CA ASN A 148 -24.70 -4.41 5.69
C ASN A 148 -26.04 -5.08 5.99
N TYR A 149 -26.55 -5.78 4.98
CA TYR A 149 -27.59 -6.79 5.06
C TYR A 149 -27.01 -8.10 4.56
N GLN A 150 -27.15 -9.16 5.33
CA GLN A 150 -26.74 -10.51 4.98
C GLN A 150 -27.95 -11.45 4.96
N ASN A 151 -28.14 -12.14 3.83
CA ASN A 151 -29.09 -13.21 3.67
C ASN A 151 -28.35 -14.54 3.60
N ILE A 152 -28.62 -15.44 4.51
CA ILE A 152 -28.03 -16.78 4.56
C ILE A 152 -28.84 -17.70 3.66
N VAL A 153 -28.21 -18.19 2.60
CA VAL A 153 -28.83 -19.00 1.55
C VAL A 153 -28.63 -20.49 1.85
N SER A 154 -29.69 -21.29 1.62
CA SER A 154 -29.61 -22.75 1.72
C SER A 154 -29.33 -23.32 3.11
N ASP A 155 -29.58 -22.58 4.17
CA ASP A 155 -29.38 -23.01 5.57
C ASP A 155 -30.54 -23.80 6.13
N GLN A 156 -31.63 -23.97 5.37
CA GLN A 156 -32.85 -24.61 5.75
C GLN A 156 -33.54 -23.95 6.98
N GLY A 157 -33.38 -22.65 7.16
CA GLY A 157 -33.94 -21.86 8.25
C GLY A 157 -33.25 -22.05 9.61
N LYS A 158 -32.00 -22.53 9.61
CA LYS A 158 -31.20 -22.68 10.83
C LYS A 158 -30.52 -21.39 11.26
N SER A 159 -30.27 -20.47 10.32
CA SER A 159 -29.70 -19.17 10.57
C SER A 159 -30.70 -18.07 10.28
N LYS A 160 -30.49 -16.88 10.79
CA LYS A 160 -31.31 -15.71 10.50
C LYS A 160 -30.57 -14.76 9.59
N ASP A 161 -31.31 -14.17 8.66
CA ASP A 161 -30.82 -13.00 7.94
C ASP A 161 -30.67 -11.84 8.92
N ASN A 162 -29.68 -11.01 8.70
CA ASN A 162 -29.45 -9.85 9.56
C ASN A 162 -29.27 -8.56 8.76
N ALA A 163 -29.54 -7.45 9.41
CA ALA A 163 -29.15 -6.11 8.95
C ALA A 163 -28.41 -5.46 10.10
N ASP A 164 -27.21 -5.01 9.85
CA ASP A 164 -26.30 -4.54 10.86
C ASP A 164 -25.66 -3.20 10.47
N PHE A 165 -25.57 -2.27 11.41
CA PHE A 165 -24.64 -1.17 11.34
C PHE A 165 -23.31 -1.65 11.91
N GLU A 166 -22.49 -2.27 11.05
CA GLU A 166 -21.37 -3.11 11.46
C GLU A 166 -20.35 -2.33 12.28
N ARG A 167 -20.06 -1.08 11.85
CA ARG A 167 -19.14 -0.23 12.62
C ARG A 167 -19.21 1.26 12.25
N LEU A 168 -18.85 2.09 13.23
CA LEU A 168 -18.46 3.47 13.06
C LEU A 168 -17.08 3.67 13.68
N VAL A 169 -16.13 4.14 12.86
CA VAL A 169 -14.76 4.38 13.29
C VAL A 169 -14.44 5.87 13.23
N LEU A 170 -13.77 6.35 14.26
CA LEU A 170 -13.23 7.70 14.34
C LEU A 170 -11.71 7.65 14.43
N TYR A 171 -11.04 8.29 13.47
CA TYR A 171 -9.62 8.60 13.55
C TYR A 171 -9.43 9.96 14.21
N VAL A 172 -8.75 9.98 15.35
CA VAL A 172 -8.40 11.21 16.06
C VAL A 172 -6.88 11.31 16.10
N GLY A 173 -6.36 12.30 15.41
CA GLY A 173 -4.93 12.55 15.36
C GLY A 173 -4.57 13.96 15.82
N TYR A 174 -3.35 14.14 16.27
CA TYR A 174 -2.83 15.46 16.64
C TYR A 174 -1.37 15.62 16.23
N LYS A 175 -1.11 16.56 15.34
CA LYS A 175 0.24 16.90 14.92
C LYS A 175 0.82 17.96 15.86
N PHE A 176 1.69 17.55 16.78
CA PHE A 176 2.34 18.43 17.77
C PHE A 176 3.35 19.35 17.09
N THR A 177 4.18 18.75 16.23
CA THR A 177 5.22 19.40 15.43
C THR A 177 5.34 18.66 14.09
N ASP A 178 6.20 19.17 13.19
CA ASP A 178 6.52 18.43 11.96
C ASP A 178 7.22 17.07 12.20
N LYS A 179 7.73 16.85 13.42
CA LYS A 179 8.47 15.65 13.81
C LYS A 179 7.74 14.73 14.79
N ILE A 180 6.67 15.19 15.43
CA ILE A 180 5.95 14.40 16.43
C ILE A 180 4.47 14.49 16.16
N LEU A 181 3.84 13.33 16.04
CA LEU A 181 2.45 13.18 15.69
C LEU A 181 1.84 12.04 16.52
N PHE A 182 0.62 12.26 17.00
CA PHE A 182 -0.23 11.22 17.57
C PHE A 182 -1.29 10.85 16.54
N ASN A 183 -1.58 9.56 16.40
CA ASN A 183 -2.69 9.06 15.62
C ASN A 183 -3.39 7.93 16.36
N SER A 184 -4.71 7.87 16.28
CA SER A 184 -5.52 6.83 16.92
C SER A 184 -6.76 6.50 16.11
N GLU A 185 -7.27 5.30 16.35
CA GLU A 185 -8.51 4.76 15.83
C GLU A 185 -9.39 4.29 16.99
N ILE A 186 -10.62 4.77 17.01
CA ILE A 186 -11.64 4.40 17.99
C ILE A 186 -12.80 3.78 17.21
N GLU A 187 -13.06 2.50 17.43
CA GLU A 187 -14.12 1.75 16.79
C GLU A 187 -15.33 1.59 17.72
N PHE A 188 -16.50 1.79 17.16
CA PHE A 188 -17.80 1.45 17.72
C PHE A 188 -18.35 0.33 16.85
N GLU A 189 -18.35 -0.91 17.35
CA GLU A 189 -18.97 -2.05 16.66
C GLU A 189 -20.45 -2.13 17.00
N HIS A 190 -21.25 -2.44 15.98
CA HIS A 190 -22.71 -2.52 15.99
C HIS A 190 -23.41 -1.21 16.40
N GLY A 191 -24.72 -1.17 16.34
CA GLY A 191 -25.50 0.04 16.63
C GLY A 191 -25.67 0.34 18.12
N THR A 192 -25.40 -0.61 18.99
CA THR A 192 -25.59 -0.48 20.45
C THR A 192 -24.46 -1.16 21.23
N THR A 193 -24.08 -0.54 22.35
CA THR A 193 -23.10 -1.08 23.30
C THR A 193 -23.71 -1.23 24.71
N GLY A 194 -25.05 -1.50 24.77
CA GLY A 194 -25.77 -1.66 26.02
C GLY A 194 -25.42 -2.91 26.81
N GLN A 195 -26.09 -3.13 27.96
CA GLN A 195 -25.93 -4.33 28.79
C GLN A 195 -27.15 -5.22 28.70
N GLY A 196 -26.97 -6.52 28.92
CA GLY A 196 -28.04 -7.49 28.93
C GLY A 196 -28.49 -7.90 27.51
N SER A 197 -29.79 -7.90 27.23
CA SER A 197 -30.31 -8.29 25.91
C SER A 197 -30.03 -7.29 24.78
N GLU A 198 -29.46 -6.13 25.09
CA GLU A 198 -29.10 -5.09 24.14
C GLU A 198 -27.57 -4.99 23.97
N GLU A 199 -26.80 -5.90 24.58
CA GLU A 199 -25.35 -5.95 24.52
C GLU A 199 -24.92 -6.76 23.28
N GLU A 200 -24.75 -6.07 22.15
CA GLU A 200 -24.28 -6.71 20.91
C GLU A 200 -23.03 -6.04 20.33
N GLY A 201 -22.65 -4.85 20.82
CA GLY A 201 -21.49 -4.10 20.33
C GLY A 201 -20.46 -3.80 21.38
N GLU A 202 -19.30 -3.39 20.92
CA GLU A 202 -18.20 -2.94 21.79
C GLU A 202 -17.65 -1.60 21.33
N VAL A 203 -16.92 -0.93 22.23
CA VAL A 203 -16.09 0.22 21.92
C VAL A 203 -14.65 -0.15 22.18
N SER A 204 -13.82 -0.05 21.18
CA SER A 204 -12.41 -0.41 21.29
C SER A 204 -11.49 0.64 20.68
N VAL A 205 -10.24 0.65 21.13
CA VAL A 205 -9.15 1.39 20.46
C VAL A 205 -8.41 0.42 19.56
N GLU A 206 -8.45 0.65 18.26
CA GLU A 206 -7.80 -0.22 17.28
C GLU A 206 -6.30 0.08 17.16
N PHE A 207 -5.93 1.34 17.21
CA PHE A 207 -4.54 1.76 17.44
C PHE A 207 -4.48 3.12 18.13
N ALA A 208 -3.38 3.38 18.83
CA ALA A 208 -3.07 4.68 19.44
C ALA A 208 -1.55 4.79 19.58
N ALA A 209 -0.90 5.54 18.72
CA ALA A 209 0.55 5.58 18.65
C ALA A 209 1.09 6.99 18.40
N LEU A 210 2.32 7.21 18.87
CA LEU A 210 3.14 8.37 18.55
C LEU A 210 4.11 8.03 17.45
N ASP A 211 4.14 8.84 16.39
CA ASP A 211 5.14 8.80 15.34
C ASP A 211 6.20 9.88 15.57
N PHE A 212 7.46 9.50 15.41
CA PHE A 212 8.62 10.37 15.49
C PHE A 212 9.34 10.39 14.15
N PHE A 213 9.22 11.49 13.42
CA PHE A 213 9.84 11.68 12.12
C PHE A 213 11.28 12.17 12.27
N ILE A 214 12.23 11.32 11.89
CA ILE A 214 13.66 11.57 12.02
C ILE A 214 14.24 11.86 10.64
N ASP A 215 14.03 10.94 9.70
CA ASP A 215 14.54 10.98 8.33
C ASP A 215 13.60 10.14 7.44
N PRO A 216 13.47 10.41 6.13
CA PRO A 216 12.64 9.58 5.24
C PRO A 216 12.94 8.09 5.29
N MET A 217 14.21 7.71 5.57
CA MET A 217 14.61 6.31 5.68
C MET A 217 14.31 5.70 7.05
N VAL A 218 14.25 6.50 8.12
CA VAL A 218 14.13 5.98 9.50
C VAL A 218 13.23 6.89 10.31
N ASN A 219 12.09 6.37 10.70
CA ASN A 219 11.16 6.98 11.63
C ASN A 219 10.84 5.96 12.73
N ALA A 220 10.38 6.44 13.89
CA ALA A 220 10.00 5.56 14.99
C ALA A 220 8.50 5.69 15.27
N ARG A 221 7.88 4.58 15.70
CA ARG A 221 6.49 4.53 16.18
C ARG A 221 6.44 3.79 17.51
N ALA A 222 5.66 4.30 18.46
CA ALA A 222 5.49 3.68 19.78
C ALA A 222 4.06 3.84 20.28
N GLY A 223 3.50 2.80 20.87
CA GLY A 223 2.14 2.76 21.42
C GLY A 223 1.44 1.47 21.03
N MET A 224 0.12 1.52 20.93
CA MET A 224 -0.67 0.42 20.37
C MET A 224 -0.64 0.55 18.84
N VAL A 225 -0.04 -0.44 18.17
CA VAL A 225 0.24 -0.42 16.73
C VAL A 225 -0.54 -1.51 16.02
N LEU A 226 -1.02 -1.23 14.80
CA LEU A 226 -1.53 -2.27 13.91
C LEU A 226 -0.37 -3.12 13.41
N MET A 227 -0.52 -4.44 13.48
CA MET A 227 0.47 -5.37 12.98
C MET A 227 0.59 -5.24 11.46
N PRO A 228 1.79 -5.01 10.90
CA PRO A 228 1.95 -4.74 9.47
C PRO A 228 1.91 -6.04 8.66
N MET A 229 0.79 -6.76 8.69
CA MET A 229 0.58 -8.03 7.99
C MET A 229 -0.66 -7.98 7.11
N GLY A 230 -0.55 -8.51 5.90
CA GLY A 230 -1.62 -8.51 4.91
C GLY A 230 -1.99 -7.12 4.38
N PHE A 231 -3.07 -7.04 3.65
CA PHE A 231 -3.62 -5.77 3.16
C PHE A 231 -4.61 -5.17 4.15
N ILE A 232 -5.51 -6.01 4.68
CA ILE A 232 -6.68 -5.56 5.42
C ILE A 232 -6.31 -5.11 6.83
N ASN A 233 -5.31 -5.70 7.46
CA ASN A 233 -4.96 -5.29 8.82
C ASN A 233 -4.52 -3.82 8.93
N LEU A 234 -3.90 -3.28 7.87
CA LEU A 234 -3.47 -1.88 7.81
C LEU A 234 -4.51 -0.96 7.18
N ILE A 235 -5.28 -1.46 6.19
CA ILE A 235 -6.27 -0.67 5.46
C ILE A 235 -7.59 -1.46 5.41
N HIS A 236 -8.41 -1.28 6.44
CA HIS A 236 -9.71 -1.96 6.56
C HIS A 236 -10.91 -1.03 6.33
N GLU A 237 -10.67 0.14 5.76
CA GLU A 237 -11.71 1.06 5.32
C GLU A 237 -12.57 0.43 4.20
N PRO A 238 -13.92 0.58 4.22
CA PRO A 238 -14.82 -0.15 3.31
C PRO A 238 -14.62 0.18 1.83
N THR A 239 -14.04 1.32 1.52
CA THR A 239 -13.74 1.73 0.13
C THR A 239 -12.52 1.01 -0.45
N PHE A 240 -11.73 0.32 0.38
CA PHE A 240 -10.46 -0.29 -0.05
C PHE A 240 -10.62 -1.69 -0.64
N TYR A 241 -11.48 -2.55 -0.07
CA TYR A 241 -11.64 -3.95 -0.46
C TYR A 241 -12.96 -4.22 -1.19
N PHE A 242 -12.97 -5.26 -2.03
CA PHE A 242 -14.16 -5.72 -2.71
C PHE A 242 -15.07 -6.54 -1.79
N GLY A 243 -16.38 -6.51 -2.07
CA GLY A 243 -17.39 -7.21 -1.30
C GLY A 243 -17.67 -6.60 0.07
N ASN A 244 -18.73 -7.08 0.73
CA ASN A 244 -19.13 -6.59 2.03
C ASN A 244 -18.24 -7.14 3.14
N ASN A 245 -17.73 -8.35 2.95
CA ASN A 245 -16.90 -9.01 3.94
C ASN A 245 -15.40 -8.93 3.54
N ARG A 246 -14.55 -8.72 4.53
CA ARG A 246 -13.09 -8.84 4.41
C ARG A 246 -12.74 -10.27 3.97
N PRO A 247 -11.62 -10.49 3.21
CA PRO A 247 -11.18 -11.84 2.86
C PRO A 247 -11.07 -12.74 4.09
N GLU A 248 -11.67 -13.95 4.04
CA GLU A 248 -11.61 -14.88 5.16
C GLU A 248 -10.17 -15.34 5.46
N VAL A 249 -9.30 -15.43 4.46
CA VAL A 249 -7.88 -15.70 4.66
C VAL A 249 -7.24 -14.67 5.58
N GLU A 250 -7.50 -13.37 5.37
CA GLU A 250 -6.97 -12.32 6.24
C GLU A 250 -7.67 -12.25 7.60
N ARG A 251 -8.87 -12.79 7.72
CA ARG A 251 -9.59 -12.86 8.98
C ARG A 251 -9.20 -14.08 9.82
N ARG A 252 -8.94 -15.24 9.17
CA ARG A 252 -8.74 -16.53 9.83
C ARG A 252 -7.27 -16.88 10.02
N ILE A 253 -6.44 -16.63 9.00
CA ILE A 253 -5.02 -16.98 9.02
C ILE A 253 -4.19 -15.78 9.49
N ILE A 254 -4.42 -14.58 8.91
CA ILE A 254 -3.89 -13.31 9.42
C ILE A 254 -4.99 -12.70 10.30
N PRO A 255 -4.90 -12.72 11.62
CA PRO A 255 -6.03 -12.40 12.49
C PRO A 255 -6.36 -10.90 12.52
N THR A 256 -6.82 -10.32 11.40
CA THR A 256 -7.30 -8.92 11.35
C THR A 256 -8.48 -8.71 12.32
N THR A 257 -8.66 -7.65 13.02
CA THR A 257 -7.86 -6.46 13.22
C THR A 257 -6.82 -6.72 14.33
N TRP A 258 -5.59 -6.98 13.93
CA TRP A 258 -4.54 -7.37 14.87
C TRP A 258 -3.74 -6.15 15.29
N ARG A 259 -3.79 -5.84 16.56
CA ARG A 259 -3.11 -4.72 17.20
C ARG A 259 -2.45 -5.17 18.49
N GLU A 260 -1.27 -4.63 18.80
CA GLU A 260 -0.51 -4.94 20.02
C GLU A 260 0.24 -3.71 20.53
N MET A 261 0.61 -3.71 21.81
CA MET A 261 1.49 -2.68 22.37
C MET A 261 2.91 -2.91 21.87
N GLY A 262 3.55 -1.87 21.35
CA GLY A 262 4.89 -2.05 20.81
C GLY A 262 5.61 -0.78 20.41
N VAL A 263 6.82 -1.00 19.91
CA VAL A 263 7.71 0.04 19.41
C VAL A 263 8.47 -0.49 18.19
N GLY A 264 8.77 0.37 17.26
CA GLY A 264 9.59 0.00 16.12
C GLY A 264 9.88 1.11 15.16
N LEU A 265 10.33 0.72 14.00
CA LEU A 265 10.81 1.62 12.96
C LEU A 265 10.03 1.42 11.66
N PHE A 266 9.90 2.50 10.91
CA PHE A 266 9.33 2.50 9.57
C PHE A 266 10.02 3.55 8.70
N GLY A 267 9.95 3.36 7.38
CA GLY A 267 10.55 4.32 6.45
C GLY A 267 10.63 3.81 5.03
N SER A 268 11.32 4.58 4.19
CA SER A 268 11.56 4.26 2.78
C SER A 268 13.06 4.15 2.52
N ILE A 269 13.55 2.93 2.32
CA ILE A 269 14.98 2.66 1.99
C ILE A 269 15.31 3.31 0.64
N THR A 270 14.38 3.23 -0.29
CA THR A 270 14.37 3.97 -1.54
C THR A 270 12.96 4.52 -1.77
N PRO A 271 12.73 5.45 -2.72
CA PRO A 271 11.37 5.90 -3.04
C PRO A 271 10.37 4.78 -3.36
N ASN A 272 10.88 3.62 -3.78
CA ASN A 272 10.09 2.48 -4.23
C ASN A 272 10.10 1.30 -3.26
N LEU A 273 10.89 1.34 -2.18
CA LEU A 273 11.02 0.27 -1.20
C LEU A 273 10.79 0.82 0.19
N THR A 274 9.68 0.42 0.80
CA THR A 274 9.32 0.76 2.18
C THR A 274 9.50 -0.42 3.10
N TYR A 275 9.67 -0.14 4.38
CA TYR A 275 9.72 -1.14 5.42
C TYR A 275 9.02 -0.67 6.69
N THR A 276 8.53 -1.62 7.47
CA THR A 276 7.99 -1.42 8.82
C THR A 276 8.39 -2.63 9.67
N GLY A 277 8.90 -2.40 10.87
CA GLY A 277 9.25 -3.47 11.80
C GLY A 277 8.99 -3.06 13.24
N TYR A 278 8.34 -3.96 14.01
CA TYR A 278 7.99 -3.73 15.40
C TYR A 278 8.44 -4.87 16.31
N VAL A 279 8.72 -4.52 17.56
CA VAL A 279 8.74 -5.41 18.72
C VAL A 279 7.48 -5.10 19.51
N VAL A 280 6.68 -6.12 19.75
CA VAL A 280 5.38 -6.01 20.42
C VAL A 280 5.26 -7.01 21.56
N ASN A 281 4.25 -6.87 22.44
CA ASN A 281 3.85 -8.00 23.28
C ASN A 281 3.46 -9.18 22.36
N GLY A 282 3.85 -10.39 22.71
CA GLY A 282 3.54 -11.58 21.93
C GLY A 282 2.05 -11.95 21.99
N LEU A 283 1.62 -12.86 21.15
CA LEU A 283 0.30 -13.48 21.27
C LEU A 283 0.21 -14.28 22.59
N ASP A 284 -1.01 -14.53 23.08
CA ASP A 284 -1.30 -15.45 24.15
C ASP A 284 -1.89 -16.76 23.62
N ALA A 285 -1.13 -17.84 23.71
CA ALA A 285 -1.55 -19.15 23.21
C ALA A 285 -2.77 -19.74 23.95
N GLN A 286 -3.11 -19.21 25.12
CA GLN A 286 -4.34 -19.60 25.81
C GLN A 286 -5.60 -19.25 25.01
N GLY A 287 -5.52 -18.25 24.10
CA GLY A 287 -6.57 -17.93 23.16
C GLY A 287 -6.62 -18.82 21.91
N PHE A 288 -5.55 -19.59 21.61
CA PHE A 288 -5.52 -20.40 20.38
C PHE A 288 -6.56 -21.53 20.42
N ASN A 289 -7.15 -21.86 19.28
CA ASN A 289 -8.16 -22.87 19.15
C ASN A 289 -8.20 -23.46 17.73
N SER A 290 -9.19 -24.29 17.43
CA SER A 290 -9.34 -24.89 16.10
C SER A 290 -9.53 -23.89 14.95
N ASN A 291 -10.00 -22.66 15.25
CA ASN A 291 -10.12 -21.58 14.25
C ASN A 291 -8.80 -20.80 14.06
N GLY A 292 -7.70 -21.22 14.68
CA GLY A 292 -6.39 -20.60 14.53
C GLY A 292 -5.96 -19.74 15.73
N ILE A 293 -5.16 -18.72 15.43
CA ILE A 293 -4.45 -17.88 16.43
C ILE A 293 -5.20 -16.59 16.80
N ARG A 294 -6.37 -16.32 16.17
CA ARG A 294 -7.07 -15.03 16.26
C ARG A 294 -7.39 -14.61 17.70
N ASP A 295 -7.88 -15.53 18.51
CA ASP A 295 -8.30 -15.23 19.88
C ASP A 295 -7.11 -15.15 20.87
N GLY A 296 -5.89 -15.34 20.36
CA GLY A 296 -4.63 -15.09 21.08
C GLY A 296 -4.12 -13.66 20.98
N ARG A 297 -4.80 -12.77 20.21
CA ARG A 297 -4.47 -11.34 20.19
C ARG A 297 -4.79 -10.74 21.54
N GLN A 298 -3.88 -9.94 22.08
CA GLN A 298 -4.07 -9.34 23.41
C GLN A 298 -4.65 -7.91 23.33
N ALA A 299 -4.57 -7.28 22.16
CA ALA A 299 -5.21 -5.98 21.84
C ALA A 299 -4.90 -4.86 22.86
N GLY A 300 -3.74 -4.92 23.53
CA GLY A 300 -3.34 -3.94 24.54
C GLY A 300 -4.15 -3.96 25.84
N ALA A 301 -5.02 -4.95 26.04
CA ALA A 301 -5.90 -5.05 27.22
C ALA A 301 -5.19 -5.79 28.36
N THR A 302 -4.36 -5.10 29.13
CA THR A 302 -3.53 -5.69 30.21
C THR A 302 -2.67 -6.86 29.68
N ALA A 303 -2.11 -6.66 28.49
CA ALA A 303 -1.40 -7.68 27.72
C ALA A 303 -0.21 -8.26 28.52
N TYR A 304 -0.10 -9.57 28.52
CA TYR A 304 1.11 -10.25 29.03
C TYR A 304 2.29 -9.92 28.12
N ALA A 305 3.45 -9.69 28.72
CA ALA A 305 4.68 -9.34 28.03
C ALA A 305 5.88 -10.18 28.50
N GLU A 306 5.62 -11.39 28.97
CA GLU A 306 6.66 -12.37 29.33
C GLU A 306 7.40 -12.82 28.06
N ASN A 307 6.69 -12.87 26.92
CA ASN A 307 7.26 -13.17 25.63
C ASN A 307 6.90 -12.07 24.63
N PHE A 308 7.91 -11.60 23.90
CA PHE A 308 7.71 -10.61 22.82
C PHE A 308 7.48 -11.27 21.47
N GLY A 309 6.76 -10.54 20.62
CA GLY A 309 6.62 -10.82 19.18
C GLY A 309 7.44 -9.84 18.36
N TYR A 310 7.93 -10.30 17.22
CA TYR A 310 8.70 -9.52 16.25
C TYR A 310 7.99 -9.60 14.92
N VAL A 311 7.74 -8.46 14.32
CA VAL A 311 7.10 -8.38 13.00
C VAL A 311 7.90 -7.47 12.09
N VAL A 312 8.00 -7.87 10.83
CA VAL A 312 8.60 -7.06 9.77
C VAL A 312 7.78 -7.17 8.50
N ARG A 313 7.66 -6.08 7.77
CA ARG A 313 7.04 -5.96 6.45
C ARG A 313 7.93 -5.16 5.52
N THR A 314 7.94 -5.53 4.24
CA THR A 314 8.54 -4.75 3.17
C THR A 314 7.60 -4.70 1.97
N ASP A 315 7.52 -3.54 1.30
CA ASP A 315 6.74 -3.35 0.07
C ASP A 315 7.61 -2.67 -0.99
N TYR A 316 7.56 -3.18 -2.20
CA TYR A 316 8.28 -2.68 -3.35
C TYR A 316 7.33 -2.32 -4.49
N THR A 317 7.45 -1.10 -5.01
CA THR A 317 6.66 -0.59 -6.13
C THR A 317 7.58 -0.34 -7.32
N PRO A 318 7.71 -1.28 -8.28
CA PRO A 318 8.66 -1.18 -9.39
C PRO A 318 8.26 -0.08 -10.38
N ASP A 319 9.19 0.81 -10.72
CA ASP A 319 8.97 1.86 -11.73
C ASP A 319 8.63 1.30 -13.13
N ALA A 320 9.17 0.12 -13.45
CA ALA A 320 8.96 -0.53 -14.74
C ALA A 320 7.54 -1.11 -14.92
N LEU A 321 6.80 -1.31 -13.83
CA LEU A 321 5.46 -1.90 -13.82
C LEU A 321 4.47 -0.97 -13.12
N PRO A 322 3.91 0.00 -13.85
CA PRO A 322 3.00 0.99 -13.29
C PRO A 322 1.81 0.36 -12.54
N GLY A 323 1.59 0.82 -11.31
CA GLY A 323 0.48 0.36 -10.46
C GLY A 323 0.69 -0.99 -9.78
N VAL A 324 1.83 -1.65 -9.99
CA VAL A 324 2.20 -2.88 -9.28
C VAL A 324 2.85 -2.55 -7.95
N SER A 325 2.45 -3.26 -6.90
CA SER A 325 3.14 -3.34 -5.61
C SER A 325 3.29 -4.80 -5.22
N VAL A 326 4.47 -5.17 -4.75
CA VAL A 326 4.81 -6.53 -4.27
C VAL A 326 5.38 -6.39 -2.88
N GLY A 327 4.91 -7.19 -1.95
CA GLY A 327 5.39 -7.14 -0.58
C GLY A 327 5.25 -8.46 0.15
N GLY A 328 5.64 -8.43 1.39
CA GLY A 328 5.49 -9.56 2.30
C GLY A 328 5.84 -9.18 3.72
N SER A 329 5.36 -9.98 4.66
CA SER A 329 5.62 -9.80 6.07
C SER A 329 5.87 -11.13 6.80
N ALA A 330 6.53 -11.02 7.95
CA ALA A 330 6.80 -12.14 8.84
C ALA A 330 6.57 -11.72 10.28
N TYR A 331 5.87 -12.57 11.05
CA TYR A 331 5.76 -12.50 12.49
C TYR A 331 6.38 -13.75 13.11
N VAL A 332 7.17 -13.57 14.18
CA VAL A 332 7.70 -14.65 14.99
C VAL A 332 7.70 -14.25 16.47
N GLY A 333 7.36 -15.19 17.35
CA GLY A 333 7.43 -14.98 18.80
C GLY A 333 6.95 -16.19 19.57
N ASN A 334 7.41 -16.34 20.80
CA ASN A 334 6.84 -17.33 21.70
C ASN A 334 5.50 -16.79 22.23
N SER A 335 4.43 -17.54 22.08
CA SER A 335 3.08 -17.21 22.52
C SER A 335 2.68 -17.87 23.85
N GLY A 336 3.60 -18.59 24.49
CA GLY A 336 3.31 -19.33 25.71
C GLY A 336 2.99 -18.45 26.91
N GLN A 337 3.57 -17.24 27.00
CA GLN A 337 3.38 -16.28 28.11
C GLN A 337 3.50 -16.97 29.48
N ASP A 338 4.54 -17.81 29.63
CA ASP A 338 4.81 -18.63 30.82
C ASP A 338 3.67 -19.61 31.21
N LEU A 339 2.83 -20.00 30.24
CA LEU A 339 1.83 -21.04 30.45
C LEU A 339 2.44 -22.30 31.05
N GLU A 340 1.95 -22.72 32.20
CA GLU A 340 2.31 -24.01 32.82
C GLU A 340 1.13 -24.99 32.70
N TYR A 341 1.40 -26.18 32.15
CA TYR A 341 0.44 -27.25 32.03
C TYR A 341 1.01 -28.59 32.40
N LYS A 342 0.45 -29.26 33.41
CA LYS A 342 0.91 -30.58 33.94
C LYS A 342 2.42 -30.60 34.24
N GLY A 343 2.93 -29.53 34.86
CA GLY A 343 4.37 -29.37 35.20
C GLY A 343 5.30 -29.18 34.00
N LYS A 344 4.78 -28.76 32.86
CA LYS A 344 5.55 -28.40 31.66
C LYS A 344 5.22 -26.97 31.24
N THR A 345 6.25 -26.24 30.82
CA THR A 345 6.10 -24.94 30.17
C THR A 345 6.31 -25.14 28.68
N PRO A 346 5.20 -25.17 27.87
CA PRO A 346 5.31 -25.41 26.43
C PRO A 346 6.03 -24.25 25.75
N ASN A 347 6.87 -24.57 24.78
CA ASN A 347 7.46 -23.55 23.88
C ASN A 347 6.56 -23.33 22.68
N VAL A 348 5.52 -22.49 22.86
CA VAL A 348 4.55 -22.19 21.79
C VAL A 348 5.12 -21.14 20.84
N PHE A 349 6.27 -21.46 20.21
CA PHE A 349 6.85 -20.55 19.22
C PHE A 349 5.97 -20.50 17.97
N THR A 350 5.38 -19.34 17.76
CA THR A 350 4.43 -19.06 16.67
C THR A 350 5.12 -18.29 15.56
N GLN A 351 4.95 -18.74 14.34
CA GLN A 351 5.48 -18.13 13.12
C GLN A 351 4.33 -17.92 12.14
N LEU A 352 4.30 -16.75 11.50
CA LEU A 352 3.34 -16.44 10.45
C LEU A 352 4.06 -15.65 9.36
N TYR A 353 3.95 -16.11 8.14
CA TYR A 353 4.54 -15.49 6.95
C TYR A 353 3.45 -15.20 5.94
N GLU A 354 3.56 -14.08 5.26
CA GLU A 354 2.69 -13.77 4.11
C GLU A 354 3.47 -13.10 2.99
N GLY A 355 2.95 -13.27 1.76
CA GLY A 355 3.42 -12.58 0.58
C GLY A 355 2.24 -12.11 -0.25
N HIS A 356 2.35 -10.92 -0.82
CA HIS A 356 1.24 -10.30 -1.53
C HIS A 356 1.68 -9.52 -2.78
N VAL A 357 0.74 -9.40 -3.73
CA VAL A 357 0.85 -8.57 -4.92
C VAL A 357 -0.44 -7.79 -5.10
N GLN A 358 -0.32 -6.51 -5.40
CA GLN A 358 -1.43 -5.66 -5.85
C GLN A 358 -1.07 -5.05 -7.21
N TRP A 359 -2.05 -4.96 -8.09
CA TRP A 359 -1.93 -4.23 -9.34
C TRP A 359 -3.18 -3.39 -9.59
N LYS A 360 -2.99 -2.07 -9.64
CA LYS A 360 -4.02 -1.10 -9.97
C LYS A 360 -3.60 -0.33 -11.21
N TYR A 361 -4.31 -0.53 -12.31
CA TYR A 361 -3.98 0.12 -13.56
C TYR A 361 -5.18 0.29 -14.49
N ARG A 362 -5.50 1.53 -14.84
CA ARG A 362 -6.55 1.87 -15.82
C ARG A 362 -7.90 1.16 -15.60
N GLY A 363 -8.39 1.21 -14.39
CA GLY A 363 -9.64 0.57 -13.99
C GLY A 363 -9.51 -0.88 -13.55
N LEU A 364 -8.40 -1.56 -13.85
CA LEU A 364 -8.11 -2.88 -13.30
C LEU A 364 -7.63 -2.74 -11.85
N GLU A 365 -8.24 -3.51 -10.97
CA GLU A 365 -7.75 -3.77 -9.62
C GLU A 365 -7.59 -5.27 -9.42
N PHE A 366 -6.36 -5.71 -9.18
CA PHE A 366 -6.03 -7.10 -8.87
C PHE A 366 -5.27 -7.15 -7.56
N ARG A 367 -5.58 -8.12 -6.70
CA ARG A 367 -4.83 -8.45 -5.50
C ARG A 367 -4.72 -9.95 -5.34
N THR A 368 -3.60 -10.39 -4.81
CA THR A 368 -3.41 -11.76 -4.34
C THR A 368 -2.54 -11.76 -3.11
N LEU A 369 -2.84 -12.66 -2.19
CA LEU A 369 -2.08 -12.86 -0.96
C LEU A 369 -2.05 -14.34 -0.62
N GLY A 370 -0.90 -14.83 -0.15
CA GLY A 370 -0.76 -16.15 0.45
C GLY A 370 -0.11 -16.04 1.82
N SER A 371 -0.59 -16.82 2.79
CA SER A 371 -0.08 -16.86 4.15
C SER A 371 0.08 -18.30 4.63
N TRP A 372 1.10 -18.52 5.45
CA TRP A 372 1.39 -19.78 6.10
C TRP A 372 1.87 -19.56 7.53
N GLY A 373 1.36 -20.36 8.48
CA GLY A 373 1.71 -20.32 9.87
C GLY A 373 2.14 -21.66 10.43
N HIS A 374 2.98 -21.59 11.49
CA HIS A 374 3.45 -22.76 12.23
C HIS A 374 3.46 -22.46 13.74
N ILE A 375 3.03 -23.44 14.53
CA ILE A 375 2.92 -23.37 15.99
C ILE A 375 3.64 -24.59 16.59
N ASN A 376 4.70 -24.32 17.35
CA ASN A 376 5.39 -25.37 18.11
C ASN A 376 4.54 -25.83 19.29
N ASP A 377 4.79 -27.02 19.78
CA ASP A 377 4.10 -27.63 20.94
C ASP A 377 2.56 -27.59 20.88
N ALA A 378 1.99 -27.51 19.65
CA ALA A 378 0.55 -27.49 19.44
C ALA A 378 -0.18 -28.69 20.05
N GLY A 379 0.49 -29.84 20.25
CA GLY A 379 -0.07 -31.01 20.95
C GLY A 379 -0.31 -30.74 22.44
N ILE A 380 0.65 -30.13 23.14
CA ILE A 380 0.49 -29.75 24.55
C ILE A 380 -0.60 -28.70 24.70
N LEU A 381 -0.66 -27.76 23.74
CA LEU A 381 -1.71 -26.74 23.70
C LEU A 381 -3.09 -27.34 23.41
N SER A 382 -3.18 -28.32 22.53
CA SER A 382 -4.43 -29.06 22.25
C SER A 382 -4.93 -29.81 23.50
N ASP A 383 -4.02 -30.45 24.26
CA ASP A 383 -4.33 -31.07 25.56
C ASP A 383 -4.88 -30.04 26.56
N TYR A 384 -4.23 -28.88 26.63
CA TYR A 384 -4.66 -27.79 27.52
C TYR A 384 -6.05 -27.27 27.17
N LYS A 385 -6.32 -27.08 25.87
CA LYS A 385 -7.60 -26.53 25.36
C LYS A 385 -8.71 -27.58 25.28
N GLY A 386 -8.39 -28.89 25.32
CA GLY A 386 -9.36 -29.96 25.09
C GLY A 386 -9.95 -29.99 23.68
N GLN A 387 -9.26 -29.40 22.72
CA GLN A 387 -9.60 -29.38 21.30
C GLN A 387 -8.36 -29.30 20.43
N THR A 388 -8.43 -29.75 19.17
CA THR A 388 -7.30 -29.69 18.25
C THR A 388 -6.93 -28.24 17.94
N VAL A 389 -5.67 -27.87 18.20
CA VAL A 389 -5.04 -26.67 17.70
C VAL A 389 -4.10 -27.10 16.59
N GLY A 390 -4.22 -26.54 15.39
CA GLY A 390 -3.39 -26.88 14.25
C GLY A 390 -1.92 -26.53 14.51
N SER A 391 -1.00 -27.45 14.19
CA SER A 391 0.43 -27.16 14.20
C SER A 391 0.87 -26.34 12.97
N GLN A 392 0.11 -26.40 11.89
CA GLN A 392 0.27 -25.55 10.70
C GLN A 392 -1.11 -25.07 10.23
N ASN A 393 -1.11 -23.90 9.62
CA ASN A 393 -2.26 -23.33 8.92
C ASN A 393 -1.78 -22.63 7.65
N TYR A 394 -2.67 -22.47 6.68
CA TYR A 394 -2.40 -21.72 5.47
C TYR A 394 -3.66 -21.12 4.90
N GLY A 395 -3.51 -20.13 4.05
CA GLY A 395 -4.58 -19.59 3.23
C GLY A 395 -4.03 -18.71 2.12
N TRP A 396 -4.78 -18.61 1.05
CA TRP A 396 -4.49 -17.69 -0.03
C TRP A 396 -5.76 -17.22 -0.70
N TYR A 397 -5.72 -16.05 -1.29
CA TYR A 397 -6.79 -15.56 -2.12
C TYR A 397 -6.28 -14.77 -3.32
N SER A 398 -7.11 -14.66 -4.32
CA SER A 398 -6.93 -13.75 -5.45
C SER A 398 -8.26 -13.06 -5.75
N GLU A 399 -8.22 -11.77 -5.97
CA GLU A 399 -9.37 -10.97 -6.36
C GLU A 399 -9.06 -10.08 -7.55
N VAL A 400 -10.05 -9.86 -8.40
CA VAL A 400 -9.96 -8.98 -9.54
C VAL A 400 -11.27 -8.23 -9.73
N GLY A 401 -11.18 -6.93 -9.97
CA GLY A 401 -12.30 -6.08 -10.37
C GLY A 401 -11.88 -5.17 -11.51
N TYR A 402 -12.84 -4.69 -12.26
CA TYR A 402 -12.58 -3.77 -13.36
C TYR A 402 -13.65 -2.67 -13.44
N ASP A 403 -13.23 -1.42 -13.44
CA ASP A 403 -14.13 -0.28 -13.62
C ASP A 403 -14.69 -0.24 -15.04
N VAL A 404 -15.99 -0.52 -15.18
CA VAL A 404 -16.67 -0.59 -16.46
C VAL A 404 -17.35 0.72 -16.85
N LEU A 405 -17.49 1.69 -15.94
CA LEU A 405 -18.19 2.95 -16.23
C LEU A 405 -17.56 3.78 -17.34
N PRO A 406 -16.23 3.88 -17.49
CA PRO A 406 -15.61 4.63 -18.58
C PRO A 406 -15.98 4.12 -19.98
N PHE A 407 -16.44 2.86 -20.13
CA PHE A 407 -16.95 2.33 -21.39
C PHE A 407 -18.37 2.82 -21.73
N LEU A 408 -19.16 3.13 -20.70
CA LEU A 408 -20.56 3.56 -20.83
C LEU A 408 -20.68 5.09 -20.82
N PHE A 409 -19.89 5.74 -19.95
CA PHE A 409 -19.94 7.18 -19.73
C PHE A 409 -18.51 7.74 -19.72
N LYS A 410 -18.17 8.53 -20.73
CA LYS A 410 -16.87 9.21 -20.77
C LYS A 410 -16.79 10.27 -19.67
N ASP A 411 -15.61 10.42 -19.08
CA ASP A 411 -15.28 11.45 -18.09
C ASP A 411 -16.16 11.43 -16.80
N THR A 412 -16.75 10.27 -16.47
CA THR A 412 -17.46 10.12 -15.22
C THR A 412 -16.47 10.01 -14.05
N PRO A 413 -16.70 10.72 -12.92
CA PRO A 413 -15.94 10.53 -11.69
C PRO A 413 -16.40 9.32 -10.88
N GLN A 414 -17.47 8.66 -11.31
CA GLN A 414 -18.05 7.48 -10.65
C GLN A 414 -17.27 6.23 -11.04
N TYR A 415 -17.39 5.21 -10.21
CA TYR A 415 -16.73 3.92 -10.39
C TYR A 415 -17.75 2.80 -10.25
N LEU A 416 -17.74 1.83 -11.15
CA LEU A 416 -18.53 0.60 -11.05
C LEU A 416 -17.69 -0.58 -11.47
N ALA A 417 -17.37 -1.45 -10.53
CA ALA A 417 -16.60 -2.64 -10.80
C ALA A 417 -17.38 -3.93 -10.48
N PRO A 418 -17.73 -4.73 -11.48
CA PRO A 418 -17.89 -6.16 -11.25
C PRO A 418 -16.56 -6.73 -10.75
N PHE A 419 -16.64 -7.65 -9.80
CA PHE A 419 -15.45 -8.30 -9.24
C PHE A 419 -15.68 -9.79 -9.01
N PHE A 420 -14.56 -10.51 -8.90
CA PHE A 420 -14.49 -11.90 -8.53
C PHE A 420 -13.38 -12.08 -7.49
N ARG A 421 -13.61 -12.94 -6.47
CA ARG A 421 -12.62 -13.39 -5.50
C ARG A 421 -12.72 -14.90 -5.34
N TYR A 422 -11.56 -15.56 -5.30
CA TYR A 422 -11.41 -16.94 -4.85
C TYR A 422 -10.52 -16.98 -3.62
N GLU A 423 -10.94 -17.72 -2.62
CA GLU A 423 -10.19 -17.93 -1.38
C GLU A 423 -10.11 -19.42 -1.06
N GLN A 424 -8.96 -19.84 -0.51
CA GLN A 424 -8.81 -21.16 0.10
C GLN A 424 -8.03 -21.00 1.40
N TYR A 425 -8.48 -21.64 2.47
CA TYR A 425 -7.78 -21.67 3.73
C TYR A 425 -8.06 -22.91 4.54
N ASP A 426 -7.08 -23.29 5.37
CA ASP A 426 -7.18 -24.36 6.35
C ASP A 426 -6.49 -23.91 7.65
N THR A 427 -7.27 -23.87 8.74
CA THR A 427 -6.77 -23.49 10.06
C THR A 427 -6.10 -24.65 10.80
N ILE A 428 -6.27 -25.89 10.31
CA ILE A 428 -5.67 -27.13 10.86
C ILE A 428 -5.02 -27.92 9.72
N ALA A 429 -4.16 -27.28 8.93
CA ALA A 429 -3.50 -27.93 7.79
C ALA A 429 -2.55 -29.08 8.21
N SER A 430 -2.15 -29.10 9.48
CA SER A 430 -1.42 -30.21 10.08
C SER A 430 -1.83 -30.35 11.54
N THR A 431 -2.18 -31.56 11.94
CA THR A 431 -2.54 -31.89 13.33
C THR A 431 -1.32 -32.38 14.12
N PRO A 432 -1.27 -32.12 15.43
CA PRO A 432 -0.33 -32.79 16.31
C PRO A 432 -0.60 -34.30 16.37
N THR A 433 0.43 -35.09 16.69
CA THR A 433 0.29 -36.54 16.83
C THR A 433 -0.76 -36.93 17.88
N GLY A 434 -1.74 -37.74 17.49
CA GLY A 434 -2.82 -38.22 18.38
C GLY A 434 -4.09 -37.37 18.34
N TYR A 435 -4.15 -36.34 17.49
CA TYR A 435 -5.32 -35.50 17.28
C TYR A 435 -5.92 -35.69 15.89
N GLU A 436 -7.21 -35.47 15.78
CA GLU A 436 -7.94 -35.54 14.52
C GLU A 436 -8.04 -34.14 13.88
N ASP A 437 -8.01 -34.14 12.56
CA ASP A 437 -8.27 -32.97 11.75
C ASP A 437 -9.77 -32.66 11.70
N ASN A 438 -10.11 -31.40 11.66
CA ASN A 438 -11.48 -30.93 11.43
C ASN A 438 -11.62 -30.40 9.99
N LEU A 439 -11.87 -31.33 9.07
CA LEU A 439 -12.01 -31.02 7.64
C LEU A 439 -13.16 -30.02 7.30
N ASN A 440 -14.00 -29.65 8.26
CA ASN A 440 -14.94 -28.54 8.09
C ASN A 440 -14.23 -27.17 8.09
N LEU A 441 -12.99 -27.09 8.55
CA LEU A 441 -12.19 -25.87 8.60
C LEU A 441 -11.25 -25.71 7.40
N ASP A 442 -11.15 -26.73 6.54
CA ASP A 442 -10.53 -26.64 5.21
C ASP A 442 -11.60 -26.16 4.22
N ARG A 443 -11.50 -24.90 3.79
CA ARG A 443 -12.56 -24.19 3.07
C ARG A 443 -12.10 -23.54 1.79
N GLU A 444 -13.05 -23.51 0.84
CA GLU A 444 -12.95 -22.74 -0.40
C GLU A 444 -14.14 -21.77 -0.50
N ILE A 445 -13.90 -20.59 -1.03
CA ILE A 445 -14.92 -19.55 -1.19
C ILE A 445 -14.81 -18.95 -2.59
N PHE A 446 -15.92 -18.99 -3.31
CA PHE A 446 -16.09 -18.24 -4.56
C PHE A 446 -16.97 -17.03 -4.29
N GLN A 447 -16.52 -15.84 -4.56
CA GLN A 447 -17.27 -14.61 -4.39
C GLN A 447 -17.36 -13.84 -5.70
N VAL A 448 -18.57 -13.40 -6.04
CA VAL A 448 -18.82 -12.51 -7.17
C VAL A 448 -19.65 -11.33 -6.69
N GLY A 449 -19.46 -10.17 -7.26
CA GLY A 449 -20.23 -9.01 -6.86
C GLY A 449 -19.99 -7.77 -7.70
N LEU A 450 -20.61 -6.70 -7.24
CA LEU A 450 -20.53 -5.36 -7.80
C LEU A 450 -20.14 -4.38 -6.71
N GLN A 451 -19.24 -3.47 -7.04
CA GLN A 451 -18.86 -2.35 -6.20
C GLN A 451 -19.09 -1.05 -6.95
N TYR A 452 -19.95 -0.20 -6.43
CA TYR A 452 -20.27 1.11 -7.00
C TYR A 452 -19.84 2.24 -6.07
N LYS A 453 -19.07 3.19 -6.58
CA LYS A 453 -18.72 4.42 -5.87
C LYS A 453 -19.29 5.62 -6.62
N PRO A 454 -20.38 6.23 -6.12
CA PRO A 454 -20.90 7.49 -6.68
C PRO A 454 -19.90 8.64 -6.54
N ILE A 455 -19.13 8.61 -5.47
CA ILE A 455 -17.93 9.43 -5.23
C ILE A 455 -16.87 8.52 -4.55
N PRO A 456 -15.58 8.86 -4.60
CA PRO A 456 -14.53 8.01 -4.02
C PRO A 456 -14.73 7.65 -2.54
N GLN A 457 -15.37 8.52 -1.78
CA GLN A 457 -15.58 8.37 -0.34
C GLN A 457 -16.80 7.52 0.03
N VAL A 458 -17.68 7.18 -0.92
CA VAL A 458 -18.90 6.40 -0.66
C VAL A 458 -18.91 5.16 -1.54
N VAL A 459 -19.17 4.00 -0.95
CA VAL A 459 -19.25 2.71 -1.66
C VAL A 459 -20.55 2.01 -1.35
N ILE A 460 -21.17 1.45 -2.39
CA ILE A 460 -22.32 0.56 -2.33
C ILE A 460 -21.86 -0.78 -2.90
N LYS A 461 -22.16 -1.87 -2.20
CA LYS A 461 -21.66 -3.21 -2.53
C LYS A 461 -22.80 -4.20 -2.57
N ALA A 462 -22.72 -5.12 -3.51
CA ALA A 462 -23.60 -6.31 -3.57
C ALA A 462 -22.73 -7.50 -3.95
N ASP A 463 -22.81 -8.59 -3.20
CA ASP A 463 -22.05 -9.79 -3.49
C ASP A 463 -22.74 -11.07 -3.04
N TYR A 464 -22.32 -12.16 -3.66
CA TYR A 464 -22.72 -13.53 -3.31
C TYR A 464 -21.44 -14.33 -3.05
N ARG A 465 -21.43 -15.06 -1.91
CA ARG A 465 -20.35 -15.96 -1.55
C ARG A 465 -20.87 -17.40 -1.54
N ASN A 466 -20.22 -18.26 -2.32
CA ASN A 466 -20.42 -19.68 -2.30
C ASN A 466 -19.33 -20.35 -1.47
N PHE A 467 -19.72 -21.05 -0.43
CA PHE A 467 -18.84 -21.72 0.51
C PHE A 467 -18.80 -23.22 0.26
N SER A 468 -17.61 -23.80 0.27
CA SER A 468 -17.41 -25.24 0.37
C SER A 468 -16.44 -25.57 1.48
N ALA A 469 -16.67 -26.72 2.12
CA ALA A 469 -15.77 -27.31 3.09
C ALA A 469 -15.42 -28.73 2.64
N LYS A 470 -14.23 -29.20 2.97
CA LYS A 470 -13.81 -30.56 2.62
C LYS A 470 -14.67 -31.64 3.27
N GLN A 471 -15.32 -31.32 4.41
CA GLN A 471 -16.31 -32.15 5.07
C GLN A 471 -17.43 -31.27 5.64
N GLY A 472 -18.67 -31.76 5.56
CA GLY A 472 -19.82 -31.03 6.05
C GLY A 472 -20.37 -30.03 5.00
N SER A 473 -21.25 -29.14 5.46
CA SER A 473 -21.87 -28.10 4.64
C SER A 473 -21.77 -26.76 5.35
N VAL A 474 -21.46 -25.75 4.60
CA VAL A 474 -21.45 -24.34 5.03
C VAL A 474 -22.45 -23.60 4.15
N PRO A 475 -23.40 -22.86 4.70
CA PRO A 475 -24.36 -22.13 3.89
C PRO A 475 -23.71 -21.00 3.13
N ASP A 476 -24.22 -20.73 1.94
CA ASP A 476 -23.86 -19.57 1.14
C ASP A 476 -24.51 -18.31 1.69
N ASP A 477 -24.02 -17.16 1.29
CA ASP A 477 -24.66 -15.89 1.63
C ASP A 477 -24.72 -14.90 0.46
N PHE A 478 -25.73 -14.03 0.54
CA PHE A 478 -25.89 -12.86 -0.31
C PHE A 478 -25.83 -11.61 0.56
N ASN A 479 -25.03 -10.63 0.17
CA ASN A 479 -24.77 -9.45 0.96
C ASN A 479 -25.08 -8.17 0.18
N LEU A 480 -25.66 -7.18 0.86
CA LEU A 480 -25.78 -5.80 0.40
C LEU A 480 -25.17 -4.88 1.45
N GLY A 481 -24.44 -3.87 1.05
CA GLY A 481 -23.85 -2.95 2.02
C GLY A 481 -23.56 -1.58 1.45
N ILE A 482 -23.38 -0.68 2.39
CA ILE A 482 -22.94 0.70 2.15
C ILE A 482 -21.79 1.01 3.10
N GLY A 483 -20.78 1.71 2.57
CA GLY A 483 -19.67 2.19 3.37
C GLY A 483 -19.28 3.60 2.95
N PHE A 484 -18.65 4.32 3.86
CA PHE A 484 -18.18 5.67 3.60
C PHE A 484 -16.93 5.98 4.42
N ILE A 485 -16.09 6.88 3.90
CA ILE A 485 -14.91 7.44 4.58
C ILE A 485 -14.99 8.96 4.57
N PHE A 486 -14.43 9.64 5.56
CA PHE A 486 -14.44 11.10 5.64
C PHE A 486 -13.21 11.68 6.32
#